data_00c946dd40d925a14cc9d5fc581b2292
#
_entry.id   00c946dd40d925a14cc9d5fc581b2292
#
_cell.length_a   1.000
_cell.length_b   1.000
_cell.length_c   1.000
_cell.angle_alpha   90.00
_cell.angle_beta   90.00
_cell.angle_gamma   90.00
#
_symmetry.space_group_name_H-M   'P 1'
#
loop_
_entity.id
_entity.type
_entity.pdbx_description
1 polymer ?
#
loop_
_entity_poly.entity_id
_entity_poly.type
_entity_poly.pdbx_seq_one_letter_code
_entity_poly.pdbx_strand_id
1 'polypeptide(L)'
;DQKLTLEIARVIRLGFLQQNAFHKEDTYVPMEKQLRMMEIILHLYDRCKALIDRNMPMALLRESDIFEKIISIKYDVANDKLEQLNLYDDKIEEFYQHLMAENA
;
A
#
# COMPACT_ATOMS: atom_id res chain seq x y z
N ASP A 1 -10.80 13.05 1.54
CA ASP A 1 -9.77 13.98 1.10
C ASP A 1 -9.29 13.63 -0.31
N GLN A 2 -9.30 14.62 -1.19
CA GLN A 2 -8.92 14.42 -2.59
C GLN A 2 -7.46 13.97 -2.74
N LYS A 3 -6.58 14.49 -1.89
CA LYS A 3 -5.15 14.13 -1.98
C LYS A 3 -4.94 12.67 -1.64
N LEU A 4 -5.65 12.15 -0.66
CA LEU A 4 -5.57 10.74 -0.31
C LEU A 4 -6.15 9.89 -1.43
N THR A 5 -7.29 10.28 -1.98
CA THR A 5 -7.93 9.56 -3.08
C THR A 5 -6.99 9.45 -4.28
N LEU A 6 -6.32 10.56 -4.63
CA LEU A 6 -5.37 10.57 -5.74
C LEU A 6 -4.16 9.67 -5.47
N GLU A 7 -3.68 9.66 -4.23
CA GLU A 7 -2.54 8.81 -3.86
C GLU A 7 -2.90 7.33 -3.92
N ILE A 8 -4.07 6.97 -3.42
CA ILE A 8 -4.53 5.57 -3.48
C ILE A 8 -4.77 5.15 -4.93
N ALA A 9 -5.31 6.03 -5.76
CA ALA A 9 -5.47 5.76 -7.18
C ALA A 9 -4.12 5.49 -7.85
N ARG A 10 -3.09 6.26 -7.46
CA ARG A 10 -1.72 6.04 -7.95
C ARG A 10 -1.20 4.66 -7.53
N VAL A 11 -1.43 4.29 -6.28
CA VAL A 11 -1.01 2.98 -5.77
C VAL A 11 -1.66 1.85 -6.58
N ILE A 12 -2.96 1.96 -6.83
CA ILE A 12 -3.68 0.96 -7.60
C ILE A 12 -3.14 0.89 -9.03
N ARG A 13 -2.96 2.04 -9.66
CA ARG A 13 -2.47 2.09 -11.04
C ARG A 13 -1.09 1.47 -11.17
N LEU A 14 -0.17 1.87 -10.30
CA LEU A 14 1.21 1.40 -10.37
C LEU A 14 1.38 -0.01 -9.86
N GLY A 15 0.61 -0.38 -8.82
CA GLY A 15 0.71 -1.70 -8.21
C GLY A 15 -0.02 -2.80 -8.95
N PHE A 16 -1.11 -2.48 -9.64
CA PHE A 16 -1.98 -3.46 -10.28
C PHE A 16 -2.02 -3.35 -11.78
N LEU A 17 -2.30 -2.14 -12.28
CA LEU A 17 -2.69 -1.96 -13.68
C LEU A 17 -1.51 -1.78 -14.62
N GLN A 18 -0.43 -1.20 -14.11
CA GLN A 18 0.73 -0.94 -14.94
C GLN A 18 1.54 -2.20 -15.13
N GLN A 19 1.74 -2.60 -16.38
CA GLN A 19 2.60 -3.71 -16.73
C GLN A 19 3.96 -3.17 -17.15
N ASN A 20 5.01 -3.82 -16.68
CA ASN A 20 6.35 -3.47 -17.08
C ASN A 20 6.82 -4.43 -18.16
N ALA A 21 7.05 -3.91 -19.36
CA ALA A 21 7.45 -4.74 -20.51
C ALA A 21 8.80 -5.44 -20.30
N PHE A 22 9.60 -4.96 -19.36
CA PHE A 22 10.91 -5.53 -19.07
C PHE A 22 10.86 -6.68 -18.06
N HIS A 23 9.69 -6.94 -17.47
CA HIS A 23 9.52 -7.97 -16.46
C HIS A 23 8.43 -8.95 -16.92
N LYS A 24 8.76 -9.78 -17.91
CA LYS A 24 7.79 -10.67 -18.51
C LYS A 24 7.21 -11.69 -17.52
N GLU A 25 8.03 -12.17 -16.61
CA GLU A 25 7.60 -13.13 -15.59
C GLU A 25 6.65 -12.52 -14.57
N ASP A 26 6.62 -11.18 -14.49
CA ASP A 26 5.78 -10.47 -13.54
C ASP A 26 4.44 -10.04 -14.11
N THR A 27 4.16 -10.42 -15.36
CA THR A 27 2.89 -10.06 -15.98
C THR A 27 1.72 -10.84 -15.43
N TYR A 28 2.00 -12.01 -14.84
CA TYR A 28 0.97 -12.84 -14.25
C TYR A 28 0.95 -12.72 -12.74
N VAL A 29 -0.22 -12.35 -12.20
CA VAL A 29 -0.43 -12.30 -10.76
C VAL A 29 -1.67 -13.14 -10.47
N PRO A 30 -1.53 -14.19 -9.65
CA PRO A 30 -2.69 -15.06 -9.33
C PRO A 30 -3.82 -14.27 -8.70
N MET A 31 -5.05 -14.71 -8.91
CA MET A 31 -6.23 -14.04 -8.38
C MET A 31 -6.16 -13.91 -6.86
N GLU A 32 -5.69 -14.94 -6.16
CA GLU A 32 -5.55 -14.89 -4.71
C GLU A 32 -4.64 -13.75 -4.26
N LYS A 33 -3.53 -13.58 -4.97
CA LYS A 33 -2.59 -12.51 -4.67
C LYS A 33 -3.21 -11.15 -4.95
N GLN A 34 -3.93 -11.02 -6.07
CA GLN A 34 -4.60 -9.77 -6.40
C GLN A 34 -5.62 -9.37 -5.36
N LEU A 35 -6.45 -10.31 -4.91
CA LEU A 35 -7.45 -10.05 -3.88
C LEU A 35 -6.80 -9.64 -2.57
N ARG A 36 -5.72 -10.32 -2.18
CA ARG A 36 -5.01 -10.00 -0.95
C ARG A 36 -4.34 -8.62 -1.03
N MET A 37 -3.77 -8.30 -2.19
CA MET A 37 -3.17 -6.98 -2.41
C MET A 37 -4.22 -5.88 -2.29
N MET A 38 -5.43 -6.11 -2.83
CA MET A 38 -6.50 -5.13 -2.72
C MET A 38 -6.93 -4.93 -1.26
N GLU A 39 -7.01 -6.01 -0.48
CA GLU A 39 -7.30 -5.91 0.96
C GLU A 39 -6.26 -5.05 1.67
N ILE A 40 -4.98 -5.23 1.32
CA ILE A 40 -3.89 -4.46 1.90
C ILE A 40 -4.03 -2.98 1.54
N ILE A 41 -4.39 -2.67 0.30
CA ILE A 41 -4.59 -1.29 -0.13
C ILE A 41 -5.77 -0.66 0.61
N LEU A 42 -6.86 -1.39 0.81
CA LEU A 42 -8.00 -0.89 1.57
C LEU A 42 -7.63 -0.65 3.04
N HIS A 43 -6.81 -1.52 3.60
CA HIS A 43 -6.29 -1.34 4.97
C HIS A 43 -5.48 -0.05 5.06
N LEU A 44 -4.58 0.16 4.09
CA LEU A 44 -3.79 1.39 4.02
C LEU A 44 -4.68 2.62 3.91
N TYR A 45 -5.70 2.56 3.06
CA TYR A 45 -6.65 3.67 2.89
C TYR A 45 -7.34 4.00 4.20
N ASP A 46 -7.84 2.98 4.91
CA ASP A 46 -8.53 3.18 6.19
C ASP A 46 -7.64 3.89 7.21
N ARG A 47 -6.38 3.45 7.32
CA ARG A 47 -5.46 4.05 8.28
C ARG A 47 -5.07 5.46 7.91
N CYS A 48 -4.83 5.69 6.62
CA CYS A 48 -4.53 7.04 6.14
C CYS A 48 -5.70 7.98 6.36
N LYS A 49 -6.92 7.51 6.11
CA LYS A 49 -8.10 8.31 6.32
C LYS A 49 -8.26 8.69 7.79
N ALA A 50 -8.02 7.75 8.70
CA ALA A 50 -8.08 8.01 10.13
C ALA A 50 -7.07 9.10 10.55
N LEU A 51 -5.86 9.06 9.97
CA LEU A 51 -4.84 10.06 10.27
C LEU A 51 -5.25 11.45 9.74
N ILE A 52 -5.78 11.51 8.54
CA ILE A 52 -6.23 12.77 7.93
C ILE A 52 -7.41 13.35 8.70
N ASP A 53 -8.33 12.49 9.18
CA ASP A 53 -9.45 12.94 10.00
C ASP A 53 -9.01 13.54 11.33
N ARG A 54 -7.78 13.27 11.75
CA ARG A 54 -7.16 13.89 12.92
C ARG A 54 -6.32 15.12 12.54
N ASN A 55 -6.55 15.67 11.36
CA ASN A 55 -5.89 16.86 10.85
C ASN A 55 -4.40 16.66 10.54
N MET A 56 -3.98 15.42 10.33
CA MET A 56 -2.61 15.16 9.92
C MET A 56 -2.46 15.47 8.43
N PRO A 57 -1.46 16.29 8.04
CA PRO A 57 -1.31 16.66 6.63
C PRO A 57 -0.82 15.48 5.79
N MET A 58 -1.28 15.41 4.57
CA MET A 58 -0.89 14.35 3.63
C MET A 58 0.62 14.30 3.42
N ALA A 59 1.30 15.44 3.53
CA ALA A 59 2.76 15.49 3.38
C ALA A 59 3.47 14.57 4.38
N LEU A 60 2.97 14.49 5.62
CA LEU A 60 3.55 13.60 6.62
C LEU A 60 3.38 12.13 6.24
N LEU A 61 2.24 11.79 5.66
CA LEU A 61 2.00 10.42 5.20
C LEU A 61 2.94 10.06 4.06
N ARG A 62 3.21 11.01 3.16
CA ARG A 62 4.10 10.79 2.03
C ARG A 62 5.57 10.69 2.41
N GLU A 63 5.97 11.25 3.55
CA GLU A 63 7.33 11.14 4.03
C GLU A 63 7.71 9.71 4.38
N SER A 64 6.73 8.88 4.73
CA SER A 64 6.99 7.47 4.93
C SER A 64 7.06 6.79 3.57
N ASP A 65 7.71 5.65 3.51
CA ASP A 65 7.82 4.88 2.27
C ASP A 65 6.72 3.84 2.13
N ILE A 66 5.64 3.95 2.93
CA ILE A 66 4.59 2.92 2.95
C ILE A 66 3.92 2.77 1.59
N PHE A 67 3.65 3.88 0.89
CA PHE A 67 3.00 3.80 -0.42
C PHE A 67 3.86 3.07 -1.44
N GLU A 68 5.16 3.36 -1.44
CA GLU A 68 6.09 2.70 -2.37
C GLU A 68 6.25 1.22 -2.07
N LYS A 69 6.24 0.84 -0.79
CA LYS A 69 6.29 -0.56 -0.39
C LYS A 69 5.08 -1.32 -0.89
N ILE A 70 3.90 -0.71 -0.81
CA ILE A 70 2.66 -1.35 -1.28
C ILE A 70 2.67 -1.48 -2.81
N ILE A 71 3.15 -0.46 -3.51
CA ILE A 71 3.25 -0.50 -4.97
C ILE A 71 4.14 -1.67 -5.42
N SER A 72 5.18 -1.97 -4.67
CA SER A 72 6.18 -2.97 -5.04
C SER A 72 5.80 -4.41 -4.69
N ILE A 73 4.65 -4.63 -4.05
CA ILE A 73 4.27 -5.97 -3.56
C ILE A 73 4.38 -7.05 -4.65
N LYS A 74 3.90 -6.76 -5.85
CA LYS A 74 3.88 -7.79 -6.90
C LYS A 74 5.27 -8.26 -7.30
N TYR A 75 6.29 -7.44 -7.06
CA TYR A 75 7.68 -7.79 -7.34
C TYR A 75 8.37 -8.38 -6.13
N ASP A 76 8.04 -7.88 -4.94
CA ASP A 76 8.74 -8.22 -3.70
C ASP A 76 8.23 -9.51 -3.06
N VAL A 77 6.99 -9.90 -3.36
CA VAL A 77 6.39 -11.11 -2.81
C VAL A 77 6.15 -12.10 -3.94
N ALA A 78 6.80 -13.26 -3.86
CA ALA A 78 6.63 -14.30 -4.86
C ALA A 78 5.20 -14.84 -4.84
N ASN A 79 4.71 -15.30 -6.01
CA ASN A 79 3.35 -15.79 -6.16
C ASN A 79 3.06 -17.04 -5.31
N ASP A 80 4.09 -17.75 -4.90
CA ASP A 80 3.95 -18.95 -4.05
C ASP A 80 4.28 -18.67 -2.57
N LYS A 81 4.44 -17.39 -2.21
CA LYS A 81 4.78 -16.96 -0.85
C LYS A 81 3.74 -15.98 -0.31
N LEU A 82 2.47 -16.29 -0.52
CA LEU A 82 1.39 -15.35 -0.18
C LEU A 82 1.31 -15.04 1.31
N GLU A 83 1.82 -15.92 2.17
CA GLU A 83 1.87 -15.65 3.61
C GLU A 83 2.72 -14.42 3.94
N GLN A 84 3.66 -14.06 3.07
CA GLN A 84 4.47 -12.86 3.28
C GLN A 84 3.65 -11.57 3.14
N LEU A 85 2.49 -11.64 2.52
CA LEU A 85 1.62 -10.49 2.38
C LEU A 85 1.13 -9.98 3.74
N ASN A 86 1.04 -10.87 4.73
CA ASN A 86 0.64 -10.46 6.08
C ASN A 86 1.59 -9.47 6.71
N LEU A 87 2.86 -9.46 6.29
CA LEU A 87 3.85 -8.50 6.79
C LEU A 87 3.50 -7.07 6.41
N TYR A 88 2.77 -6.90 5.31
CA TYR A 88 2.38 -5.56 4.85
C TYR A 88 1.29 -4.96 5.74
N ASP A 89 0.39 -5.79 6.25
CA ASP A 89 -0.58 -5.32 7.25
C ASP A 89 0.13 -4.84 8.50
N ASP A 90 1.17 -5.58 8.93
CA ASP A 90 1.97 -5.18 10.10
C ASP A 90 2.70 -3.87 9.84
N LYS A 91 3.24 -3.70 8.63
CA LYS A 91 3.94 -2.46 8.26
C LYS A 91 2.99 -1.26 8.25
N ILE A 92 1.76 -1.47 7.80
CA ILE A 92 0.74 -0.42 7.80
C ILE A 92 0.40 -0.02 9.24
N GLU A 93 0.24 -0.99 10.14
CA GLU A 93 -0.05 -0.69 11.54
C GLU A 93 1.12 0.01 12.21
N GLU A 94 2.35 -0.39 11.93
CA GLU A 94 3.54 0.30 12.44
C GLU A 94 3.59 1.75 11.98
N PHE A 95 3.31 1.98 10.70
CA PHE A 95 3.24 3.31 10.10
C PHE A 95 2.19 4.16 10.83
N TYR A 96 1.01 3.60 11.02
CA TYR A 96 -0.09 4.29 11.70
C TYR A 96 0.28 4.64 13.14
N GLN A 97 0.79 3.67 13.90
CA GLN A 97 1.15 3.88 15.30
C GLN A 97 2.28 4.88 15.45
N HIS A 98 3.25 4.83 14.55
CA HIS A 98 4.38 5.75 14.57
C HIS A 98 3.91 7.20 14.39
N LEU A 99 3.07 7.45 13.39
CA LEU A 99 2.55 8.80 13.15
C LEU A 99 1.65 9.28 14.27
N MET A 100 0.82 8.38 14.84
CA MET A 100 -0.02 8.73 15.97
C MET A 100 0.80 9.12 17.18
N ALA A 101 1.87 8.38 17.46
CA ALA A 101 2.72 8.65 18.63
C ALA A 101 3.49 9.94 18.47
N GLU A 102 3.98 10.26 17.27
CA GLU A 102 4.76 11.48 17.04
C GLU A 102 3.91 12.74 17.05
N ASN A 103 2.63 12.61 16.72
CA ASN A 103 1.74 13.76 16.54
C ASN A 103 0.57 13.76 17.52
N ALA A 104 0.70 13.03 18.60
CA ALA A 104 -0.33 12.96 19.64
C ALA A 104 -0.46 14.25 20.44
#